data_7fb0a4a6bcd24cf2a17e62dff417c6f0
#
_entry.id   7fb0a4a6bcd24cf2a17e62dff417c6f0
#
_cell.length_a   1.000
_cell.length_b   1.000
_cell.length_c   1.000
_cell.angle_alpha   90.00
_cell.angle_beta   90.00
_cell.angle_gamma   90.00
#
_symmetry.space_group_name_H-M   'P 1'
#
loop_
_entity.id
_entity.type
_entity.pdbx_description
1 polymer ?
#
loop_
_entity_poly.entity_id
_entity_poly.type
_entity_poly.pdbx_seq_one_letter_code
_entity_poly.pdbx_strand_id
1 'polypeptide(L)'
;FNTANDPRRARVTLRMLLTHTSGLAGDLSMGGPWGLDRADKAEGIRRALGTPLAFDPGAVFHYSDIGFIILGALLEKITGEPEDVYVQRNVFAPLDMSDTRYLPAAKACGQHRTIGTAIAFAADAPRVDECPSGTWSTDLLARIAPTAHDEDTAGANPDFGRLLRGTVHDPTARRMGGVAGSAGVFSTVRDLGLYAQALLDRLADRPSRFPLMPSTLELMTTPQQPGHTPAQLEAANNAARQALANTPDATNPLLAPHYPAIPGQDLRGLGWDIDTALSRPRGMLFPIGSFGQGGFTGTTLWIDPGSDTYVVVLANVIHQRGGPPVVPLSGEIAPQPARALGRYGS
;
A
#
# COMPACT_ATOMS: atom_id res chain seq x y z
N PHE A 1 6.48 9.29 -20.47
CA PHE A 1 7.48 8.20 -20.45
C PHE A 1 8.43 8.40 -21.62
N ASN A 2 9.68 8.81 -21.34
CA ASN A 2 10.63 9.10 -22.41
C ASN A 2 11.22 7.78 -22.97
N THR A 3 10.85 7.41 -24.21
CA THR A 3 11.34 6.21 -24.90
C THR A 3 12.64 6.46 -25.66
N ALA A 4 13.07 7.71 -25.80
CA ALA A 4 14.27 8.04 -26.58
C ALA A 4 15.56 7.46 -25.98
N ASN A 5 15.65 7.41 -24.65
CA ASN A 5 16.83 6.90 -23.94
C ASN A 5 16.80 5.38 -23.70
N ASP A 6 15.63 4.75 -23.76
CA ASP A 6 15.45 3.30 -23.61
C ASP A 6 14.18 2.87 -24.35
N PRO A 7 14.32 2.29 -25.55
CA PRO A 7 13.18 1.88 -26.37
C PRO A 7 12.33 0.77 -25.71
N ARG A 8 12.88 0.03 -24.75
CA ARG A 8 12.11 -0.99 -23.99
C ARG A 8 10.92 -0.37 -23.26
N ARG A 9 11.01 0.92 -22.87
CA ARG A 9 9.93 1.65 -22.20
C ARG A 9 8.63 1.70 -22.99
N ALA A 10 8.69 1.60 -24.33
CA ALA A 10 7.49 1.53 -25.18
C ALA A 10 6.64 0.27 -24.92
N ARG A 11 7.22 -0.78 -24.32
CA ARG A 11 6.54 -2.03 -23.98
C ARG A 11 5.88 -2.01 -22.59
N VAL A 12 6.18 -1.03 -21.74
CA VAL A 12 5.61 -0.93 -20.40
C VAL A 12 4.11 -0.62 -20.48
N THR A 13 3.30 -1.45 -19.84
CA THR A 13 1.85 -1.32 -19.80
C THR A 13 1.36 -0.96 -18.40
N LEU A 14 0.11 -0.47 -18.29
CA LEU A 14 -0.53 -0.24 -16.98
C LEU A 14 -0.57 -1.51 -16.14
N ARG A 15 -0.86 -2.66 -16.75
CA ARG A 15 -0.82 -3.97 -16.07
C ARG A 15 0.55 -4.21 -15.45
N MET A 16 1.64 -3.98 -16.16
CA MET A 16 2.99 -4.19 -15.65
C MET A 16 3.34 -3.24 -14.49
N LEU A 17 2.84 -2.00 -14.49
CA LEU A 17 2.99 -1.10 -13.35
C LEU A 17 2.23 -1.62 -12.12
N LEU A 18 0.96 -2.02 -12.30
CA LEU A 18 0.09 -2.54 -11.23
C LEU A 18 0.56 -3.89 -10.65
N THR A 19 1.30 -4.68 -11.41
CA THR A 19 1.81 -6.00 -11.00
C THR A 19 3.29 -6.01 -10.63
N HIS A 20 3.95 -4.85 -10.62
CA HIS A 20 5.39 -4.72 -10.38
C HIS A 20 6.26 -5.55 -11.35
N THR A 21 5.85 -5.65 -12.60
CA THR A 21 6.61 -6.34 -13.67
C THR A 21 7.08 -5.39 -14.76
N SER A 22 7.05 -4.10 -14.52
CA SER A 22 7.44 -3.07 -15.49
C SER A 22 8.94 -3.01 -15.78
N GLY A 23 9.76 -3.64 -14.95
CA GLY A 23 11.22 -3.55 -15.01
C GLY A 23 11.81 -2.27 -14.41
N LEU A 24 11.00 -1.41 -13.80
CA LEU A 24 11.48 -0.22 -13.07
C LEU A 24 12.24 -0.62 -11.80
N ALA A 25 13.16 0.22 -11.36
CA ALA A 25 13.79 0.11 -10.06
C ALA A 25 12.76 0.23 -8.91
N GLY A 26 13.10 -0.21 -7.70
CA GLY A 26 12.24 -0.15 -6.52
C GLY A 26 11.85 1.28 -6.16
N ASP A 27 12.87 2.09 -5.86
CA ASP A 27 12.73 3.43 -5.31
C ASP A 27 13.37 4.49 -6.19
N LEU A 28 12.93 5.74 -6.02
CA LEU A 28 13.57 6.89 -6.65
C LEU A 28 14.96 7.14 -6.05
N SER A 29 15.87 7.59 -6.91
CA SER A 29 17.13 8.17 -6.41
C SER A 29 16.85 9.43 -5.59
N MET A 30 17.22 9.38 -4.32
CA MET A 30 17.09 10.49 -3.36
C MET A 30 18.22 11.51 -3.45
N GLY A 31 19.08 11.42 -4.46
CA GLY A 31 20.19 12.33 -4.66
C GLY A 31 19.75 13.80 -4.79
N GLY A 32 20.49 14.69 -4.11
CA GLY A 32 20.22 16.12 -4.07
C GLY A 32 19.13 16.51 -3.05
N PRO A 33 18.98 17.83 -2.80
CA PRO A 33 18.12 18.37 -1.75
C PRO A 33 16.65 18.56 -2.20
N TRP A 34 16.22 18.01 -3.34
CA TRP A 34 14.86 18.21 -3.84
C TRP A 34 13.81 17.78 -2.82
N GLY A 35 12.81 18.59 -2.61
CA GLY A 35 11.67 18.25 -1.76
C GLY A 35 11.96 18.26 -0.25
N LEU A 36 13.17 18.62 0.23
CA LEU A 36 13.50 18.64 1.65
C LEU A 36 13.00 19.90 2.35
N ASP A 37 13.32 21.09 1.81
CA ASP A 37 12.87 22.36 2.39
C ASP A 37 11.40 22.65 2.08
N ARG A 38 10.96 22.25 0.91
CA ARG A 38 9.59 22.37 0.43
C ARG A 38 9.28 21.25 -0.54
N ALA A 39 8.14 20.63 -0.35
CA ALA A 39 7.66 19.55 -1.21
C ALA A 39 7.66 19.95 -2.70
N ASP A 40 8.13 19.03 -3.54
CA ASP A 40 8.18 19.20 -4.99
C ASP A 40 7.70 17.94 -5.70
N LYS A 41 6.37 17.81 -5.87
CA LYS A 41 5.74 16.68 -6.53
C LYS A 41 6.12 16.60 -8.01
N ALA A 42 6.27 17.75 -8.68
CA ALA A 42 6.61 17.79 -10.10
C ALA A 42 7.99 17.17 -10.36
N GLU A 43 8.97 17.48 -9.52
CA GLU A 43 10.30 16.88 -9.59
C GLU A 43 10.26 15.37 -9.31
N GLY A 44 9.49 14.94 -8.31
CA GLY A 44 9.27 13.52 -8.02
C GLY A 44 8.73 12.76 -9.23
N ILE A 45 7.69 13.29 -9.88
CA ILE A 45 7.11 12.71 -11.10
C ILE A 45 8.14 12.71 -12.25
N ARG A 46 8.89 13.81 -12.43
CA ARG A 46 9.93 13.91 -13.45
C ARG A 46 11.00 12.83 -13.25
N ARG A 47 11.43 12.60 -12.02
CA ARG A 47 12.40 11.54 -11.66
C ARG A 47 11.83 10.17 -11.94
N ALA A 48 10.59 9.90 -11.52
CA ALA A 48 9.91 8.62 -11.78
C ALA A 48 9.84 8.31 -13.28
N LEU A 49 9.42 9.28 -14.08
CA LEU A 49 9.37 9.16 -15.55
C LEU A 49 10.76 9.04 -16.18
N GLY A 50 11.81 9.55 -15.55
CA GLY A 50 13.19 9.51 -16.02
C GLY A 50 13.96 8.25 -15.59
N THR A 51 13.48 7.48 -14.62
CA THR A 51 14.22 6.32 -14.07
C THR A 51 14.46 5.25 -15.14
N PRO A 52 15.70 4.76 -15.31
CA PRO A 52 16.00 3.69 -16.26
C PRO A 52 15.35 2.36 -15.85
N LEU A 53 15.09 1.49 -16.84
CA LEU A 53 14.65 0.13 -16.57
C LEU A 53 15.83 -0.72 -16.08
N ALA A 54 15.66 -1.37 -14.93
CA ALA A 54 16.61 -2.34 -14.39
C ALA A 54 16.46 -3.71 -15.08
N PHE A 55 15.24 -4.05 -15.50
CA PHE A 55 14.91 -5.31 -16.14
C PHE A 55 14.10 -5.09 -17.42
N ASP A 56 13.96 -6.12 -18.23
CA ASP A 56 13.04 -6.09 -19.36
C ASP A 56 11.58 -6.10 -18.89
N PRO A 57 10.71 -5.26 -19.48
CA PRO A 57 9.30 -5.23 -19.13
C PRO A 57 8.64 -6.61 -19.28
N GLY A 58 7.98 -7.06 -18.24
CA GLY A 58 7.30 -8.35 -18.15
C GLY A 58 8.19 -9.54 -17.80
N ALA A 59 9.51 -9.36 -17.64
CA ALA A 59 10.43 -10.46 -17.42
C ALA A 59 10.41 -11.01 -16.01
N VAL A 60 10.37 -10.11 -15.00
CA VAL A 60 10.45 -10.47 -13.58
C VAL A 60 9.51 -9.62 -12.73
N PHE A 61 9.08 -10.18 -11.60
CA PHE A 61 8.52 -9.41 -10.52
C PHE A 61 9.64 -8.63 -9.82
N HIS A 62 9.47 -7.32 -9.73
CA HIS A 62 10.36 -6.44 -8.97
C HIS A 62 9.54 -5.32 -8.37
N TYR A 63 9.30 -5.39 -7.05
CA TYR A 63 8.51 -4.39 -6.33
C TYR A 63 9.04 -2.99 -6.61
N SER A 64 8.15 -2.07 -6.99
CA SER A 64 8.54 -0.73 -7.44
C SER A 64 7.52 0.32 -7.04
N ASP A 65 7.89 1.21 -6.12
CA ASP A 65 7.12 2.40 -5.77
C ASP A 65 7.04 3.38 -6.94
N ILE A 66 8.09 3.40 -7.78
CA ILE A 66 8.12 4.24 -8.99
C ILE A 66 6.94 3.93 -9.91
N GLY A 67 6.58 2.65 -10.05
CA GLY A 67 5.42 2.23 -10.83
C GLY A 67 4.13 2.87 -10.33
N PHE A 68 3.93 2.90 -9.02
CA PHE A 68 2.73 3.50 -8.41
C PHE A 68 2.77 5.03 -8.38
N ILE A 69 3.94 5.65 -8.26
CA ILE A 69 4.10 7.11 -8.47
C ILE A 69 3.65 7.50 -9.87
N ILE A 70 4.03 6.73 -10.90
CA ILE A 70 3.62 6.95 -12.28
C ILE A 70 2.10 6.75 -12.43
N LEU A 71 1.51 5.74 -11.78
CA LEU A 71 0.06 5.51 -11.80
C LEU A 71 -0.72 6.66 -11.15
N GLY A 72 -0.27 7.17 -10.01
CA GLY A 72 -0.85 8.36 -9.37
C GLY A 72 -0.77 9.60 -10.26
N ALA A 73 0.39 9.85 -10.87
CA ALA A 73 0.57 10.96 -11.82
C ALA A 73 -0.32 10.81 -13.07
N LEU A 74 -0.53 9.59 -13.54
CA LEU A 74 -1.43 9.28 -14.65
C LEU A 74 -2.90 9.53 -14.26
N LEU A 75 -3.30 9.13 -13.06
CA LEU A 75 -4.63 9.41 -12.51
C LEU A 75 -4.90 10.92 -12.53
N GLU A 76 -4.01 11.72 -11.96
CA GLU A 76 -4.13 13.18 -11.95
C GLU A 76 -4.19 13.77 -13.36
N LYS A 77 -3.39 13.24 -14.29
CA LYS A 77 -3.39 13.69 -15.68
C LYS A 77 -4.70 13.41 -16.40
N ILE A 78 -5.30 12.25 -16.16
CA ILE A 78 -6.56 11.83 -16.82
C ILE A 78 -7.76 12.56 -16.22
N THR A 79 -7.78 12.70 -14.91
CA THR A 79 -8.92 13.28 -14.17
C THR A 79 -8.89 14.81 -14.12
N GLY A 80 -7.71 15.40 -14.25
CA GLY A 80 -7.50 16.83 -14.03
C GLY A 80 -7.58 17.25 -12.56
N GLU A 81 -7.57 16.27 -11.62
CA GLU A 81 -7.69 16.50 -10.19
C GLU A 81 -6.50 15.92 -9.43
N PRO A 82 -6.08 16.55 -8.30
CA PRO A 82 -5.12 15.95 -7.39
C PRO A 82 -5.61 14.60 -6.88
N GLU A 83 -4.69 13.65 -6.72
CA GLU A 83 -4.98 12.27 -6.30
C GLU A 83 -5.75 12.22 -4.95
N ASP A 84 -5.35 13.01 -3.97
CA ASP A 84 -6.01 13.08 -2.67
C ASP A 84 -7.47 13.55 -2.75
N VAL A 85 -7.78 14.46 -3.66
CA VAL A 85 -9.16 14.93 -3.91
C VAL A 85 -9.97 13.87 -4.63
N TYR A 86 -9.39 13.26 -5.66
CA TYR A 86 -10.04 12.23 -6.45
C TYR A 86 -10.44 11.02 -5.61
N VAL A 87 -9.50 10.45 -4.82
CA VAL A 87 -9.78 9.26 -4.02
C VAL A 87 -10.72 9.55 -2.84
N GLN A 88 -10.63 10.75 -2.24
CA GLN A 88 -11.57 11.17 -1.20
C GLN A 88 -13.00 11.14 -1.71
N ARG A 89 -13.24 11.70 -2.90
CA ARG A 89 -14.58 11.80 -3.49
C ARG A 89 -15.09 10.48 -4.05
N ASN A 90 -14.22 9.68 -4.68
CA ASN A 90 -14.65 8.52 -5.46
C ASN A 90 -14.49 7.18 -4.73
N VAL A 91 -13.70 7.14 -3.64
CA VAL A 91 -13.45 5.92 -2.88
C VAL A 91 -13.84 6.08 -1.42
N PHE A 92 -13.22 7.02 -0.69
CA PHE A 92 -13.37 7.08 0.76
C PHE A 92 -14.75 7.56 1.20
N ALA A 93 -15.26 8.65 0.63
CA ALA A 93 -16.59 9.19 0.98
C ALA A 93 -17.73 8.22 0.64
N PRO A 94 -17.81 7.59 -0.55
CA PRO A 94 -18.83 6.60 -0.86
C PRO A 94 -18.86 5.40 0.07
N LEU A 95 -17.72 5.05 0.67
CA LEU A 95 -17.58 3.94 1.62
C LEU A 95 -17.71 4.36 3.09
N ASP A 96 -18.08 5.61 3.38
CA ASP A 96 -18.17 6.18 4.74
C ASP A 96 -16.84 6.08 5.54
N MET A 97 -15.70 6.10 4.85
CA MET A 97 -14.36 6.08 5.46
C MET A 97 -13.97 7.48 5.96
N SER A 98 -14.63 7.94 6.99
CA SER A 98 -14.56 9.33 7.47
C SER A 98 -13.20 9.75 8.04
N ASP A 99 -12.43 8.80 8.54
CA ASP A 99 -11.10 9.02 9.13
C ASP A 99 -9.96 8.66 8.14
N THR A 100 -10.29 8.29 6.90
CA THR A 100 -9.30 7.93 5.87
C THR A 100 -9.04 9.07 4.91
N ARG A 101 -7.77 9.45 4.77
CA ARG A 101 -7.35 10.55 3.89
C ARG A 101 -5.84 10.63 3.70
N TYR A 102 -5.40 11.35 2.71
CA TYR A 102 -4.07 11.92 2.68
C TYR A 102 -3.97 13.11 3.64
N LEU A 103 -2.78 13.38 4.16
CA LEU A 103 -2.50 14.51 5.07
C LEU A 103 -1.38 15.40 4.53
N PRO A 104 -1.53 16.00 3.33
CA PRO A 104 -0.50 16.89 2.80
C PRO A 104 -0.31 18.11 3.71
N ALA A 105 0.93 18.41 4.08
CA ALA A 105 1.26 19.53 4.97
C ALA A 105 0.73 20.88 4.43
N ALA A 106 0.74 21.06 3.11
CA ALA A 106 0.23 22.27 2.46
C ALA A 106 -1.29 22.49 2.63
N LYS A 107 -2.04 21.47 3.04
CA LYS A 107 -3.50 21.53 3.29
C LYS A 107 -3.84 21.44 4.79
N ALA A 108 -2.84 21.50 5.66
CA ALA A 108 -3.06 21.51 7.10
C ALA A 108 -3.72 22.81 7.56
N CYS A 109 -4.71 22.69 8.44
CA CYS A 109 -5.45 23.83 8.99
C CYS A 109 -5.53 23.71 10.51
N GLY A 110 -5.28 24.80 11.23
CA GLY A 110 -5.25 24.82 12.70
C GLY A 110 -3.86 25.12 13.25
N GLN A 111 -3.63 24.84 14.53
CA GLN A 111 -2.42 25.18 15.22
C GLN A 111 -1.26 24.25 14.84
N HIS A 112 -0.42 24.68 13.90
CA HIS A 112 0.72 23.90 13.45
C HIS A 112 1.88 24.80 12.97
N ARG A 113 3.04 24.18 12.85
CA ARG A 113 4.19 24.66 12.08
C ARG A 113 4.59 23.60 11.07
N THR A 114 4.95 24.04 9.89
CA THR A 114 5.62 23.22 8.90
C THR A 114 7.11 23.56 8.93
N ILE A 115 7.95 22.55 9.08
CA ILE A 115 9.41 22.66 8.96
C ILE A 115 9.79 21.65 7.87
N GLY A 116 10.45 22.15 6.81
CA GLY A 116 10.69 21.30 5.65
C GLY A 116 9.38 20.76 5.06
N THR A 117 9.20 19.46 5.12
CA THR A 117 8.00 18.75 4.61
C THR A 117 7.15 18.13 5.72
N ALA A 118 7.58 18.22 6.97
CA ALA A 118 6.88 17.68 8.12
C ALA A 118 6.04 18.73 8.84
N ILE A 119 4.96 18.26 9.43
CA ILE A 119 4.07 19.08 10.25
C ILE A 119 4.28 18.76 11.74
N ALA A 120 4.13 19.77 12.58
CA ALA A 120 4.12 19.61 14.03
C ALA A 120 3.06 20.51 14.65
N PHE A 121 2.40 20.02 15.70
CA PHE A 121 1.50 20.85 16.49
C PHE A 121 2.30 22.03 17.11
N ALA A 122 1.71 23.21 17.07
CA ALA A 122 2.30 24.43 17.63
C ALA A 122 1.23 25.24 18.37
N ALA A 123 1.23 25.16 19.71
CA ALA A 123 0.23 25.81 20.55
C ALA A 123 0.25 27.34 20.43
N ASP A 124 1.35 27.92 20.02
CA ASP A 124 1.54 29.35 19.77
C ASP A 124 1.15 29.82 18.36
N ALA A 125 0.82 28.89 17.47
CA ALA A 125 0.26 29.22 16.17
C ALA A 125 -1.20 29.70 16.31
N PRO A 126 -1.67 30.58 15.43
CA PRO A 126 -3.05 31.08 15.47
C PRO A 126 -4.06 29.93 15.44
N ARG A 127 -5.09 30.01 16.27
CA ARG A 127 -6.27 29.15 16.14
C ARG A 127 -7.05 29.52 14.92
N VAL A 128 -7.64 28.50 14.29
CA VAL A 128 -8.56 28.63 13.18
C VAL A 128 -9.88 28.01 13.63
N ASP A 129 -10.94 28.80 13.68
CA ASP A 129 -12.25 28.33 14.17
C ASP A 129 -12.90 27.35 13.21
N GLU A 130 -12.71 27.56 11.91
CA GLU A 130 -13.25 26.69 10.87
C GLU A 130 -12.23 26.48 9.75
N CYS A 131 -11.97 25.20 9.43
CA CYS A 131 -11.04 24.83 8.37
C CYS A 131 -11.73 24.93 6.99
N PRO A 132 -11.07 25.58 6.01
CA PRO A 132 -11.58 25.66 4.65
C PRO A 132 -11.84 24.27 4.05
N SER A 133 -12.79 24.18 3.14
CA SER A 133 -13.04 22.95 2.36
C SER A 133 -11.76 22.52 1.63
N GLY A 134 -11.49 21.23 1.62
CA GLY A 134 -10.28 20.65 1.00
C GLY A 134 -9.04 20.72 1.86
N THR A 135 -9.13 21.22 3.11
CA THR A 135 -8.07 21.14 4.12
C THR A 135 -8.37 20.08 5.16
N TRP A 136 -7.41 19.79 6.04
CA TRP A 136 -7.59 18.87 7.17
C TRP A 136 -7.18 19.54 8.48
N SER A 137 -7.96 19.28 9.55
CA SER A 137 -7.69 19.86 10.87
C SER A 137 -6.49 19.22 11.54
N THR A 138 -5.58 20.04 12.06
CA THR A 138 -4.44 19.58 12.85
C THR A 138 -4.81 19.03 14.24
N ASP A 139 -6.07 19.16 14.66
CA ASP A 139 -6.59 18.45 15.85
C ASP A 139 -6.50 16.92 15.68
N LEU A 140 -6.50 16.42 14.44
CA LEU A 140 -6.27 15.02 14.14
C LEU A 140 -4.91 14.51 14.64
N LEU A 141 -3.90 15.37 14.79
CA LEU A 141 -2.57 14.99 15.27
C LEU A 141 -2.62 14.30 16.63
N ALA A 142 -3.58 14.66 17.48
CA ALA A 142 -3.77 14.01 18.79
C ALA A 142 -4.19 12.54 18.69
N ARG A 143 -4.83 12.15 17.56
CA ARG A 143 -5.36 10.80 17.29
C ARG A 143 -4.46 9.95 16.40
N ILE A 144 -3.45 10.53 15.78
CA ILE A 144 -2.57 9.86 14.81
C ILE A 144 -1.37 9.28 15.54
N ALA A 145 -1.07 8.00 15.31
CA ALA A 145 0.15 7.38 15.81
C ALA A 145 1.39 8.01 15.14
N PRO A 146 2.54 8.10 15.85
CA PRO A 146 3.80 8.48 15.21
C PRO A 146 4.12 7.55 14.04
N THR A 147 4.67 8.10 12.94
CA THR A 147 5.00 7.31 11.74
C THR A 147 6.44 6.80 11.77
N ALA A 148 7.41 7.68 12.02
CA ALA A 148 8.82 7.33 12.08
C ALA A 148 9.64 8.45 12.73
N HIS A 149 10.90 8.18 13.07
CA HIS A 149 11.91 9.23 13.10
C HIS A 149 12.35 9.53 11.67
N ASP A 150 12.48 10.82 11.34
CA ASP A 150 12.99 11.21 10.03
C ASP A 150 14.48 10.93 9.94
N GLU A 151 14.87 10.06 9.04
CA GLU A 151 16.26 9.68 8.78
C GLU A 151 16.70 10.02 7.34
N ASP A 152 15.88 10.79 6.62
CA ASP A 152 16.17 11.19 5.24
C ASP A 152 17.24 12.28 5.22
N THR A 153 18.36 12.01 4.58
CA THR A 153 19.46 12.94 4.22
C THR A 153 19.95 13.83 5.38
N ALA A 154 20.70 13.24 6.29
CA ALA A 154 21.37 13.97 7.37
C ALA A 154 22.14 15.21 6.85
N GLY A 155 22.03 16.32 7.56
CA GLY A 155 22.74 17.56 7.25
C GLY A 155 22.08 18.46 6.19
N ALA A 156 21.12 17.97 5.41
CA ALA A 156 20.36 18.77 4.45
C ALA A 156 18.85 18.81 4.76
N ASN A 157 18.36 17.89 5.56
CA ASN A 157 16.96 17.79 5.91
C ASN A 157 16.67 18.54 7.22
N PRO A 158 15.84 19.59 7.21
CA PRO A 158 15.50 20.35 8.41
C PRO A 158 14.69 19.55 9.45
N ASP A 159 14.08 18.43 9.02
CA ASP A 159 13.30 17.55 9.89
C ASP A 159 14.10 16.35 10.43
N PHE A 160 15.39 16.22 10.09
CA PHE A 160 16.21 15.08 10.45
C PHE A 160 16.19 14.78 11.96
N GLY A 161 15.90 13.53 12.30
CA GLY A 161 15.82 13.04 13.68
C GLY A 161 14.50 13.34 14.39
N ARG A 162 13.59 14.12 13.80
CA ARG A 162 12.28 14.42 14.41
C ARG A 162 11.36 13.22 14.36
N LEU A 163 10.55 13.05 15.40
CA LEU A 163 9.44 12.09 15.39
C LEU A 163 8.29 12.67 14.58
N LEU A 164 8.00 12.03 13.43
CA LEU A 164 6.94 12.43 12.53
C LEU A 164 5.58 11.96 13.04
N ARG A 165 4.57 12.81 12.91
CA ARG A 165 3.17 12.51 13.21
C ARG A 165 2.27 13.29 12.23
N GLY A 166 1.29 12.62 11.61
CA GLY A 166 0.49 13.25 10.55
C GLY A 166 1.29 13.57 9.28
N THR A 167 2.50 13.06 9.20
CA THR A 167 3.40 13.14 8.05
C THR A 167 3.76 11.72 7.63
N VAL A 168 3.63 11.41 6.34
CA VAL A 168 3.93 10.09 5.81
C VAL A 168 5.39 9.70 6.08
N HIS A 169 5.62 8.43 6.46
CA HIS A 169 6.98 7.92 6.66
C HIS A 169 7.78 7.93 5.37
N ASP A 170 7.19 7.43 4.27
CA ASP A 170 7.91 7.27 3.00
C ASP A 170 8.57 8.58 2.57
N PRO A 171 9.91 8.62 2.42
CA PRO A 171 10.63 9.85 2.15
C PRO A 171 10.34 10.40 0.75
N THR A 172 10.10 9.53 -0.24
CA THR A 172 9.75 9.95 -1.60
C THR A 172 8.38 10.62 -1.61
N ALA A 173 7.36 9.97 -1.06
CA ALA A 173 6.01 10.53 -0.97
C ALA A 173 6.02 11.83 -0.15
N ARG A 174 6.81 11.90 0.94
CA ARG A 174 6.95 13.11 1.75
C ARG A 174 7.56 14.25 0.95
N ARG A 175 8.65 14.02 0.22
CA ARG A 175 9.27 15.03 -0.66
C ARG A 175 8.33 15.47 -1.79
N MET A 176 7.36 14.63 -2.15
CA MET A 176 6.28 14.94 -3.09
C MET A 176 5.06 15.61 -2.43
N GLY A 177 5.12 15.94 -1.14
CA GLY A 177 4.04 16.63 -0.43
C GLY A 177 3.06 15.74 0.31
N GLY A 178 3.38 14.46 0.51
CA GLY A 178 2.57 13.50 1.24
C GLY A 178 1.43 12.86 0.44
N VAL A 179 1.40 13.06 -0.88
CA VAL A 179 0.40 12.51 -1.80
C VAL A 179 1.09 11.87 -2.99
N ALA A 180 1.18 10.55 -2.99
CA ALA A 180 1.74 9.77 -4.09
C ALA A 180 1.01 8.43 -4.20
N GLY A 181 0.92 7.88 -5.41
CA GLY A 181 0.28 6.58 -5.65
C GLY A 181 0.93 5.42 -4.89
N SER A 182 2.18 5.58 -4.43
CA SER A 182 2.91 4.59 -3.66
C SER A 182 2.67 4.67 -2.15
N ALA A 183 2.38 5.87 -1.60
CA ALA A 183 2.24 6.06 -0.15
C ALA A 183 1.55 7.38 0.21
N GLY A 184 1.06 7.50 1.46
CA GLY A 184 0.56 8.76 2.02
C GLY A 184 -0.83 8.69 2.66
N VAL A 185 -1.57 7.61 2.49
CA VAL A 185 -2.91 7.45 3.09
C VAL A 185 -2.80 7.10 4.57
N PHE A 186 -3.53 7.85 5.40
CA PHE A 186 -3.79 7.54 6.80
C PHE A 186 -5.19 6.99 6.95
N SER A 187 -5.37 5.99 7.83
CA SER A 187 -6.65 5.33 8.02
C SER A 187 -6.81 4.79 9.45
N THR A 188 -7.93 4.14 9.69
CA THR A 188 -8.26 3.43 10.93
C THR A 188 -8.67 1.98 10.64
N VAL A 189 -8.63 1.12 11.65
CA VAL A 189 -9.14 -0.26 11.53
C VAL A 189 -10.60 -0.27 11.08
N ARG A 190 -11.43 0.65 11.61
CA ARG A 190 -12.83 0.77 11.22
C ARG A 190 -13.00 1.06 9.74
N ASP A 191 -12.30 2.06 9.23
CA ASP A 191 -12.45 2.49 7.84
C ASP A 191 -11.91 1.44 6.86
N LEU A 192 -10.77 0.80 7.19
CA LEU A 192 -10.25 -0.32 6.40
C LEU A 192 -11.20 -1.53 6.44
N GLY A 193 -11.90 -1.74 7.56
CA GLY A 193 -12.97 -2.73 7.65
C GLY A 193 -14.15 -2.42 6.72
N LEU A 194 -14.59 -1.16 6.63
CA LEU A 194 -15.62 -0.72 5.69
C LEU A 194 -15.19 -0.97 4.23
N TYR A 195 -13.94 -0.65 3.91
CA TYR A 195 -13.36 -0.91 2.59
C TYR A 195 -13.36 -2.40 2.25
N ALA A 196 -12.81 -3.23 3.14
CA ALA A 196 -12.68 -4.68 2.94
C ALA A 196 -14.05 -5.37 2.85
N GLN A 197 -15.00 -4.99 3.72
CA GLN A 197 -16.35 -5.53 3.69
C GLN A 197 -17.07 -5.17 2.39
N ALA A 198 -17.01 -3.90 1.97
CA ALA A 198 -17.63 -3.46 0.73
C ALA A 198 -17.02 -4.18 -0.50
N LEU A 199 -15.71 -4.48 -0.46
CA LEU A 199 -15.02 -5.23 -1.49
C LEU A 199 -15.50 -6.69 -1.52
N LEU A 200 -15.56 -7.37 -0.36
CA LEU A 200 -16.07 -8.74 -0.25
C LEU A 200 -17.54 -8.84 -0.70
N ASP A 201 -18.37 -7.89 -0.28
CA ASP A 201 -19.78 -7.83 -0.69
C ASP A 201 -19.90 -7.71 -2.22
N ARG A 202 -19.06 -6.90 -2.84
CA ARG A 202 -19.03 -6.72 -4.30
C ARG A 202 -18.60 -7.99 -5.02
N LEU A 203 -17.57 -8.69 -4.51
CA LEU A 203 -17.11 -9.96 -5.07
C LEU A 203 -18.14 -11.08 -4.91
N ALA A 204 -18.91 -11.07 -3.83
CA ALA A 204 -19.94 -12.06 -3.52
C ALA A 204 -21.31 -11.72 -4.11
N ASP A 205 -21.39 -10.73 -5.01
CA ASP A 205 -22.64 -10.23 -5.61
C ASP A 205 -23.70 -9.80 -4.56
N ARG A 206 -23.23 -9.30 -3.41
CA ARG A 206 -24.07 -8.70 -2.38
C ARG A 206 -24.19 -7.17 -2.61
N PRO A 207 -25.24 -6.52 -2.07
CA PRO A 207 -25.35 -5.06 -2.13
C PRO A 207 -24.10 -4.38 -1.59
N SER A 208 -23.45 -3.56 -2.42
CA SER A 208 -22.19 -2.91 -2.06
C SER A 208 -22.05 -1.53 -2.71
N ARG A 209 -21.47 -0.57 -1.97
CA ARG A 209 -21.08 0.75 -2.48
C ARG A 209 -19.66 0.79 -3.02
N PHE A 210 -18.97 -0.35 -3.12
CA PHE A 210 -17.62 -0.39 -3.69
C PHE A 210 -17.64 0.16 -5.13
N PRO A 211 -16.73 1.09 -5.49
CA PRO A 211 -16.86 1.89 -6.71
C PRO A 211 -16.59 1.15 -8.02
N LEU A 212 -16.13 -0.10 -7.96
CA LEU A 212 -15.83 -0.90 -9.15
C LEU A 212 -16.94 -1.91 -9.46
N MET A 213 -17.08 -2.24 -10.75
CA MET A 213 -17.92 -3.33 -11.22
C MET A 213 -17.36 -4.68 -10.75
N PRO A 214 -18.22 -5.70 -10.49
CA PRO A 214 -17.76 -7.03 -10.05
C PRO A 214 -16.68 -7.61 -10.96
N SER A 215 -16.87 -7.58 -12.28
CA SER A 215 -15.90 -8.12 -13.25
C SER A 215 -14.55 -7.39 -13.24
N THR A 216 -14.54 -6.08 -12.99
CA THR A 216 -13.29 -5.31 -12.85
C THR A 216 -12.58 -5.67 -11.55
N LEU A 217 -13.34 -5.84 -10.47
CA LEU A 217 -12.80 -6.22 -9.17
C LEU A 217 -12.25 -7.65 -9.19
N GLU A 218 -12.96 -8.59 -9.82
CA GLU A 218 -12.49 -9.95 -10.04
C GLU A 218 -11.17 -9.96 -10.81
N LEU A 219 -11.10 -9.22 -11.93
CA LEU A 219 -9.84 -9.04 -12.67
C LEU A 219 -8.72 -8.47 -11.79
N MET A 220 -9.07 -7.52 -10.93
CA MET A 220 -8.12 -6.83 -10.07
C MET A 220 -7.55 -7.73 -8.97
N THR A 221 -8.35 -8.68 -8.47
CA THR A 221 -8.01 -9.53 -7.32
C THR A 221 -7.55 -10.95 -7.69
N THR A 222 -7.47 -11.26 -8.99
CA THR A 222 -6.98 -12.56 -9.49
C THR A 222 -5.56 -12.45 -10.06
N PRO A 223 -4.81 -13.57 -10.12
CA PRO A 223 -3.46 -13.59 -10.69
C PRO A 223 -3.42 -13.04 -12.12
N GLN A 224 -2.48 -12.14 -12.37
CA GLN A 224 -2.31 -11.49 -13.68
C GLN A 224 -1.14 -12.07 -14.50
N GLN A 225 -0.37 -12.96 -13.91
CA GLN A 225 0.76 -13.62 -14.55
C GLN A 225 0.26 -14.78 -15.42
N PRO A 226 0.84 -15.00 -16.62
CA PRO A 226 0.45 -16.09 -17.49
C PRO A 226 0.85 -17.46 -16.90
N GLY A 227 0.13 -18.51 -17.31
CA GLY A 227 0.48 -19.89 -16.95
C GLY A 227 -0.07 -20.38 -15.60
N HIS A 228 -0.93 -19.59 -14.94
CA HIS A 228 -1.55 -19.96 -13.67
C HIS A 228 -3.02 -20.28 -13.88
N THR A 229 -3.36 -21.57 -13.97
CA THR A 229 -4.74 -22.00 -14.09
C THR A 229 -5.40 -22.19 -12.70
N PRO A 230 -6.72 -22.04 -12.60
CA PRO A 230 -7.44 -22.33 -11.34
C PRO A 230 -7.14 -23.74 -10.80
N ALA A 231 -7.01 -24.74 -11.66
CA ALA A 231 -6.70 -26.11 -11.26
C ALA A 231 -5.29 -26.23 -10.62
N GLN A 232 -4.32 -25.49 -11.13
CA GLN A 232 -2.97 -25.46 -10.55
C GLN A 232 -2.95 -24.77 -9.18
N LEU A 233 -3.69 -23.68 -9.02
CA LEU A 233 -3.85 -23.00 -7.72
C LEU A 233 -4.57 -23.90 -6.71
N GLU A 234 -5.60 -24.61 -7.12
CA GLU A 234 -6.31 -25.57 -6.27
C GLU A 234 -5.40 -26.72 -5.85
N ALA A 235 -4.61 -27.28 -6.76
CA ALA A 235 -3.64 -28.33 -6.44
C ALA A 235 -2.58 -27.84 -5.43
N ALA A 236 -2.06 -26.62 -5.58
CA ALA A 236 -1.14 -26.02 -4.63
C ALA A 236 -1.78 -25.82 -3.24
N ASN A 237 -3.03 -25.35 -3.19
CA ASN A 237 -3.78 -25.18 -1.94
C ASN A 237 -4.08 -26.53 -1.26
N ASN A 238 -4.38 -27.58 -2.04
CA ASN A 238 -4.56 -28.94 -1.50
C ASN A 238 -3.28 -29.49 -0.89
N ALA A 239 -2.15 -29.33 -1.58
CA ALA A 239 -0.84 -29.73 -1.06
C ALA A 239 -0.50 -28.97 0.24
N ALA A 240 -0.81 -27.70 0.30
CA ALA A 240 -0.64 -26.87 1.48
C ALA A 240 -1.46 -27.37 2.67
N ARG A 241 -2.74 -27.63 2.46
CA ARG A 241 -3.62 -28.19 3.50
C ARG A 241 -3.13 -29.54 4.04
N GLN A 242 -2.64 -30.41 3.15
CA GLN A 242 -2.04 -31.69 3.56
C GLN A 242 -0.77 -31.49 4.39
N ALA A 243 0.09 -30.56 3.99
CA ALA A 243 1.30 -30.25 4.74
C ALA A 243 0.98 -29.72 6.15
N LEU A 244 -0.03 -28.85 6.26
CA LEU A 244 -0.50 -28.31 7.55
C LEU A 244 -1.10 -29.41 8.44
N ALA A 245 -1.89 -30.32 7.89
CA ALA A 245 -2.45 -31.45 8.63
C ALA A 245 -1.38 -32.37 9.22
N ASN A 246 -0.22 -32.47 8.55
CA ASN A 246 0.93 -33.24 8.99
C ASN A 246 1.88 -32.45 9.94
N THR A 247 1.65 -31.14 10.12
CA THR A 247 2.48 -30.27 10.96
C THR A 247 1.56 -29.32 11.75
N PRO A 248 0.71 -29.85 12.65
CA PRO A 248 -0.38 -29.07 13.28
C PRO A 248 0.10 -27.87 14.12
N ASP A 249 1.32 -27.90 14.62
CA ASP A 249 1.89 -26.82 15.43
C ASP A 249 2.74 -25.81 14.61
N ALA A 250 2.73 -25.89 13.28
CA ALA A 250 3.46 -24.96 12.44
C ALA A 250 2.77 -23.58 12.46
N THR A 251 3.25 -22.69 13.30
CA THR A 251 2.78 -21.29 13.39
C THR A 251 3.65 -20.33 12.59
N ASN A 252 4.79 -20.80 12.08
CA ASN A 252 5.76 -19.95 11.38
C ASN A 252 5.24 -19.53 9.99
N PRO A 253 4.87 -18.25 9.77
CA PRO A 253 4.36 -17.79 8.48
C PRO A 253 5.38 -17.87 7.34
N LEU A 254 6.68 -18.08 7.65
CA LEU A 254 7.71 -18.32 6.64
C LEU A 254 7.59 -19.68 5.97
N LEU A 255 6.84 -20.61 6.60
CA LEU A 255 6.52 -21.91 6.05
C LEU A 255 5.18 -21.93 5.30
N ALA A 256 4.52 -20.79 5.14
CA ALA A 256 3.28 -20.69 4.39
C ALA A 256 3.49 -21.25 2.97
N PRO A 257 2.52 -22.03 2.47
CA PRO A 257 2.64 -22.64 1.16
C PRO A 257 2.71 -21.55 0.09
N HIS A 258 3.61 -21.72 -0.84
CA HIS A 258 3.72 -20.90 -2.04
C HIS A 258 3.33 -21.70 -3.27
N TYR A 259 2.77 -21.04 -4.24
CA TYR A 259 2.65 -21.59 -5.58
C TYR A 259 4.07 -21.96 -6.07
N PRO A 260 4.26 -23.13 -6.70
CA PRO A 260 5.57 -23.50 -7.22
C PRO A 260 6.03 -22.41 -8.19
N ALA A 261 7.01 -21.62 -7.78
CA ALA A 261 7.45 -20.45 -8.51
C ALA A 261 7.96 -20.86 -9.89
N ILE A 262 7.33 -20.34 -10.94
CA ILE A 262 8.01 -20.22 -12.22
C ILE A 262 9.06 -19.13 -11.99
N PRO A 263 10.35 -19.39 -12.26
CA PRO A 263 11.39 -18.40 -12.01
C PRO A 263 11.05 -17.01 -12.57
N GLY A 264 11.10 -16.00 -11.71
CA GLY A 264 10.78 -14.62 -12.07
C GLY A 264 9.29 -14.25 -12.09
N GLN A 265 8.38 -15.19 -11.81
CA GLN A 265 6.94 -14.95 -11.81
C GLN A 265 6.34 -15.17 -10.42
N ASP A 266 6.06 -14.09 -9.72
CA ASP A 266 5.30 -14.09 -8.48
C ASP A 266 3.84 -13.70 -8.77
N LEU A 267 2.88 -14.22 -7.99
CA LEU A 267 1.46 -13.98 -8.23
C LEU A 267 1.01 -12.63 -7.68
N ARG A 268 0.58 -11.76 -8.58
CA ARG A 268 -0.02 -10.47 -8.25
C ARG A 268 -1.36 -10.28 -8.97
N GLY A 269 -2.30 -9.65 -8.27
CA GLY A 269 -3.43 -8.98 -8.89
C GLY A 269 -3.05 -7.55 -9.33
N LEU A 270 -4.02 -6.78 -9.81
CA LEU A 270 -3.78 -5.37 -10.16
C LEU A 270 -3.75 -4.52 -8.88
N GLY A 271 -2.55 -4.25 -8.37
CA GLY A 271 -2.31 -3.54 -7.12
C GLY A 271 -2.37 -4.41 -5.86
N TRP A 272 -2.69 -5.71 -5.97
CA TRP A 272 -2.78 -6.63 -4.84
C TRP A 272 -1.67 -7.67 -4.85
N ASP A 273 -1.17 -7.98 -3.67
CA ASP A 273 -0.31 -9.12 -3.44
C ASP A 273 -1.14 -10.39 -3.25
N ILE A 274 -0.75 -11.49 -3.90
CA ILE A 274 -1.44 -12.79 -3.82
C ILE A 274 -0.48 -13.85 -3.29
N ASP A 275 0.65 -14.07 -3.98
CA ASP A 275 1.68 -15.02 -3.57
C ASP A 275 3.06 -14.58 -4.06
N THR A 276 3.70 -13.76 -3.26
CA THR A 276 5.07 -13.26 -3.46
C THR A 276 5.89 -13.41 -2.19
N ALA A 277 7.16 -13.06 -2.23
CA ALA A 277 7.97 -12.98 -1.01
C ALA A 277 7.42 -11.99 0.04
N LEU A 278 6.50 -11.10 -0.35
CA LEU A 278 5.85 -10.11 0.52
C LEU A 278 4.53 -10.62 1.12
N SER A 279 4.00 -11.76 0.66
CA SER A 279 2.70 -12.33 1.09
C SER A 279 2.73 -12.98 2.48
N ARG A 280 3.76 -12.78 3.27
CA ARG A 280 3.88 -13.32 4.65
C ARG A 280 2.68 -12.97 5.55
N PRO A 281 2.05 -11.80 5.43
CA PRO A 281 0.84 -11.49 6.20
C PRO A 281 -0.35 -12.42 5.92
N ARG A 282 -0.37 -13.16 4.80
CA ARG A 282 -1.37 -14.19 4.52
C ARG A 282 -1.40 -15.29 5.58
N GLY A 283 -0.24 -15.58 6.20
CA GLY A 283 -0.10 -16.67 7.17
C GLY A 283 -0.27 -18.05 6.53
N MET A 284 -0.48 -19.04 7.39
CA MET A 284 -0.47 -20.46 7.00
C MET A 284 -1.81 -20.98 6.48
N LEU A 285 -2.94 -20.37 6.87
CA LEU A 285 -4.29 -20.91 6.60
C LEU A 285 -4.97 -20.28 5.38
N PHE A 286 -4.76 -18.99 5.14
CA PHE A 286 -5.38 -18.37 3.99
C PHE A 286 -4.83 -18.95 2.69
N PRO A 287 -5.69 -19.35 1.75
CA PRO A 287 -5.27 -19.99 0.51
C PRO A 287 -4.53 -19.02 -0.42
N ILE A 288 -3.75 -19.58 -1.33
CA ILE A 288 -3.33 -18.86 -2.54
C ILE A 288 -4.58 -18.52 -3.32
N GLY A 289 -4.82 -17.25 -3.59
CA GLY A 289 -6.08 -16.71 -4.11
C GLY A 289 -6.76 -15.74 -3.15
N SER A 290 -6.42 -15.77 -1.85
CA SER A 290 -6.58 -14.62 -0.98
C SER A 290 -5.55 -13.55 -1.35
N PHE A 291 -5.82 -12.30 -1.04
CA PHE A 291 -4.99 -11.19 -1.47
C PHE A 291 -4.92 -10.09 -0.40
N GLY A 292 -3.90 -9.28 -0.48
CA GLY A 292 -3.71 -8.22 0.48
C GLY A 292 -2.54 -7.31 0.15
N GLN A 293 -2.14 -6.52 1.13
CA GLN A 293 -0.93 -5.71 1.06
C GLN A 293 -0.41 -5.45 2.49
N GLY A 294 0.90 -5.54 2.65
CA GLY A 294 1.61 -5.08 3.84
C GLY A 294 2.25 -3.72 3.60
N GLY A 295 2.25 -2.86 4.63
CA GLY A 295 3.00 -1.60 4.62
C GLY A 295 4.34 -1.74 5.32
N PHE A 296 5.34 -1.01 4.87
CA PHE A 296 6.70 -1.01 5.44
C PHE A 296 6.72 -0.68 6.94
N THR A 297 5.82 0.18 7.39
CA THR A 297 5.68 0.56 8.80
C THR A 297 5.14 -0.56 9.69
N GLY A 298 4.50 -1.59 9.12
CA GLY A 298 3.92 -2.72 9.84
C GLY A 298 2.41 -2.82 9.74
N THR A 299 1.78 -2.05 8.86
CA THR A 299 0.35 -2.16 8.58
C THR A 299 0.06 -3.33 7.64
N THR A 300 -1.10 -3.96 7.79
CA THR A 300 -1.54 -5.08 6.94
C THR A 300 -3.04 -5.02 6.73
N LEU A 301 -3.47 -5.22 5.50
CA LEU A 301 -4.82 -5.60 5.12
C LEU A 301 -4.71 -6.89 4.29
N TRP A 302 -5.39 -7.96 4.74
CA TRP A 302 -5.48 -9.22 3.99
C TRP A 302 -6.94 -9.66 3.89
N ILE A 303 -7.37 -10.09 2.71
CA ILE A 303 -8.76 -10.38 2.36
C ILE A 303 -8.83 -11.77 1.75
N ASP A 304 -9.72 -12.60 2.25
CA ASP A 304 -9.97 -13.94 1.74
C ASP A 304 -11.45 -14.11 1.34
N PRO A 305 -11.75 -14.03 0.04
CA PRO A 305 -13.11 -14.25 -0.45
C PRO A 305 -13.63 -15.66 -0.19
N GLY A 306 -12.75 -16.66 -0.12
CA GLY A 306 -13.13 -18.05 0.09
C GLY A 306 -13.75 -18.32 1.47
N SER A 307 -13.29 -17.64 2.50
CA SER A 307 -13.86 -17.69 3.86
C SER A 307 -14.78 -16.53 4.17
N ASP A 308 -14.94 -15.57 3.25
CA ASP A 308 -15.67 -14.32 3.45
C ASP A 308 -15.13 -13.52 4.66
N THR A 309 -13.82 -13.48 4.80
CA THR A 309 -13.14 -12.82 5.92
C THR A 309 -12.06 -11.85 5.45
N TYR A 310 -11.75 -10.91 6.30
CA TYR A 310 -10.59 -10.04 6.16
C TYR A 310 -9.92 -9.79 7.51
N VAL A 311 -8.66 -9.39 7.47
CA VAL A 311 -7.89 -9.02 8.65
C VAL A 311 -7.20 -7.68 8.41
N VAL A 312 -7.29 -6.82 9.40
CA VAL A 312 -6.56 -5.54 9.47
C VAL A 312 -5.66 -5.57 10.68
N VAL A 313 -4.37 -5.40 10.47
CA VAL A 313 -3.39 -5.17 11.54
C VAL A 313 -2.76 -3.81 11.34
N LEU A 314 -2.95 -2.90 12.29
CA LEU A 314 -2.33 -1.59 12.27
C LEU A 314 -1.27 -1.52 13.37
N ALA A 315 -0.02 -1.69 12.95
CA ALA A 315 1.15 -1.56 13.82
C ALA A 315 2.14 -0.57 13.19
N ASN A 316 3.00 -0.02 14.01
CA ASN A 316 4.11 0.79 13.55
C ASN A 316 5.37 0.38 14.33
N VAL A 317 6.31 -0.27 13.66
CA VAL A 317 7.55 -0.79 14.25
C VAL A 317 8.76 0.10 14.02
N ILE A 318 8.66 1.04 13.09
CA ILE A 318 9.82 1.85 12.67
C ILE A 318 9.99 3.14 13.47
N HIS A 319 8.95 3.59 14.20
CA HIS A 319 9.11 4.73 15.10
C HIS A 319 9.87 4.36 16.40
N GLN A 320 9.91 3.08 16.74
CA GLN A 320 10.74 2.53 17.81
C GLN A 320 11.92 1.79 17.22
N ARG A 321 13.11 2.37 17.29
CA ARG A 321 14.33 1.73 16.80
C ARG A 321 14.61 0.42 17.55
N GLY A 322 14.91 -0.64 16.82
CA GLY A 322 15.27 -1.94 17.38
C GLY A 322 14.09 -2.79 17.86
N GLY A 323 12.85 -2.41 17.53
CA GLY A 323 11.67 -3.24 17.77
C GLY A 323 11.68 -4.51 16.89
N PRO A 324 11.00 -5.60 17.33
CA PRO A 324 10.88 -6.82 16.52
C PRO A 324 10.05 -6.55 15.25
N PRO A 325 10.32 -7.26 14.15
CA PRO A 325 9.51 -7.14 12.94
C PRO A 325 8.07 -7.59 13.20
N VAL A 326 7.09 -6.87 12.65
CA VAL A 326 5.65 -7.14 12.83
C VAL A 326 5.10 -8.16 11.85
N VAL A 327 5.81 -8.41 10.76
CA VAL A 327 5.36 -9.33 9.70
C VAL A 327 5.05 -10.75 10.21
N PRO A 328 5.89 -11.37 11.08
CA PRO A 328 5.55 -12.67 11.67
C PRO A 328 4.24 -12.60 12.47
N LEU A 329 4.06 -11.59 13.30
CA LEU A 329 2.85 -11.39 14.10
C LEU A 329 1.60 -11.23 13.20
N SER A 330 1.70 -10.46 12.12
CA SER A 330 0.60 -10.31 11.17
C SER A 330 0.22 -11.65 10.54
N GLY A 331 1.20 -12.48 10.16
CA GLY A 331 0.98 -13.81 9.60
C GLY A 331 0.40 -14.83 10.60
N GLU A 332 0.63 -14.64 11.91
CA GLU A 332 0.00 -15.44 12.97
C GLU A 332 -1.44 -15.01 13.24
N ILE A 333 -1.72 -13.70 13.19
CA ILE A 333 -3.03 -13.13 13.47
C ILE A 333 -3.99 -13.32 12.29
N ALA A 334 -3.52 -13.12 11.07
CA ALA A 334 -4.37 -13.09 9.87
C ALA A 334 -5.25 -14.34 9.70
N PRO A 335 -4.76 -15.56 9.92
CA PRO A 335 -5.58 -16.76 9.74
C PRO A 335 -6.56 -17.05 10.90
N GLN A 336 -6.48 -16.36 12.04
CA GLN A 336 -7.28 -16.68 13.22
C GLN A 336 -8.80 -16.55 13.00
N PRO A 337 -9.33 -15.55 12.27
CA PRO A 337 -10.76 -15.48 11.99
C PRO A 337 -11.25 -16.69 11.19
N ALA A 338 -10.52 -17.10 10.16
CA ALA A 338 -10.88 -18.28 9.36
C ALA A 338 -10.86 -19.57 10.20
N ARG A 339 -9.88 -19.71 11.10
CA ARG A 339 -9.81 -20.82 12.05
C ARG A 339 -11.00 -20.81 13.01
N ALA A 340 -11.33 -19.66 13.61
CA ALA A 340 -12.47 -19.53 14.53
C ALA A 340 -13.81 -19.84 13.88
N LEU A 341 -13.94 -19.62 12.57
CA LEU A 341 -15.12 -19.98 11.77
C LEU A 341 -15.11 -21.41 11.26
N GLY A 342 -14.12 -22.24 11.64
CA GLY A 342 -13.98 -23.61 11.17
C GLY A 342 -13.70 -23.73 9.67
N ARG A 343 -13.15 -22.66 9.07
CA ARG A 343 -12.73 -22.68 7.66
C ARG A 343 -11.33 -23.28 7.54
N TYR A 344 -11.08 -24.01 6.45
CA TYR A 344 -9.81 -24.61 6.08
C TYR A 344 -9.26 -25.72 7.01
N GLY A 345 -10.11 -26.30 7.84
CA GLY A 345 -9.73 -27.34 8.79
C GLY A 345 -9.20 -26.75 10.12
N SER A 346 -9.59 -27.36 11.22
CA SER A 346 -9.04 -27.06 12.55
C SER A 346 -7.75 -27.84 12.78
#